data_01457cf13b8cab1fc5aabb9df95761b6
#
_entry.id   01457cf13b8cab1fc5aabb9df95761b6
#
_cell.length_a   1.000
_cell.length_b   1.000
_cell.length_c   1.000
_cell.angle_alpha   90.00
_cell.angle_beta   90.00
_cell.angle_gamma   90.00
#
_symmetry.space_group_name_H-M   'P 1'
#
loop_
_entity.id
_entity.type
_entity.pdbx_description
1 polymer ?
#
loop_
_entity_poly.entity_id
_entity_poly.type
_entity_poly.pdbx_seq_one_letter_code
_entity_poly.pdbx_strand_id
1 'polypeptide(L)'
;MDKNNNHNNNNSNKINRRDFFKLAGAGTLASAAALYGCSGKNNSSDSESAALGEIPTDKMVYRTNPTTGDRVSLLGYGCMRWPTRKRADGNGDEIDQEAVNELIDYAIAHGVNYFDTSPAYVQGMSERATGIALKRHPREKFFLATKLSNFSPSTHSREESLAMYHRSFRELQVDYIDYLLLHGIGMGGMEALHSRYLDNGMLDFLLKEREAGRIRNLGFSYHGDIKVFDYLLSRHDELKWDFVQIQLNYVDWKHAKEVNTRNTDAEYLYGELVKRGIPAVIMEPLLGGRLSKLNDHLMARLKQRRPQ
;
A
#
# COMPACT_ATOMS: atom_id res chain seq x y z
N MET A 1 32.74 -57.92 3.59
CA MET A 1 33.28 -56.70 2.95
C MET A 1 32.13 -55.76 2.73
N ASP A 2 31.97 -54.90 3.71
CA ASP A 2 30.88 -53.92 3.79
C ASP A 2 31.12 -52.75 2.86
N LYS A 3 30.06 -52.28 2.19
CA LYS A 3 30.03 -50.99 1.57
C LYS A 3 28.86 -50.21 2.14
N ASN A 4 29.18 -49.30 3.07
CA ASN A 4 28.33 -48.23 3.55
C ASN A 4 28.01 -47.24 2.43
N ASN A 5 26.74 -47.06 2.13
CA ASN A 5 26.24 -45.92 1.36
C ASN A 5 25.54 -44.94 2.28
N ASN A 6 26.21 -43.82 2.48
CA ASN A 6 25.71 -42.68 3.20
C ASN A 6 24.86 -41.82 2.24
N HIS A 7 23.53 -41.81 2.42
CA HIS A 7 22.64 -40.90 1.71
C HIS A 7 22.42 -39.66 2.56
N ASN A 8 23.07 -38.59 2.16
CA ASN A 8 22.78 -37.22 2.64
C ASN A 8 21.45 -36.76 2.02
N ASN A 9 20.39 -36.75 2.82
CA ASN A 9 19.12 -36.14 2.51
C ASN A 9 19.18 -34.63 2.83
N ASN A 10 19.54 -33.81 1.86
CA ASN A 10 19.32 -32.37 1.89
C ASN A 10 17.85 -32.07 1.51
N ASN A 11 16.98 -32.03 2.50
CA ASN A 11 15.61 -31.60 2.36
C ASN A 11 15.56 -30.06 2.41
N SER A 12 15.76 -29.40 1.27
CA SER A 12 15.48 -28.00 1.12
C SER A 12 13.96 -27.81 1.03
N ASN A 13 13.34 -27.42 2.15
CA ASN A 13 11.94 -27.03 2.23
C ASN A 13 11.69 -25.81 1.33
N LYS A 14 11.36 -26.03 0.06
CA LYS A 14 10.82 -25.02 -0.84
C LYS A 14 9.38 -24.75 -0.44
N ILE A 15 9.15 -23.69 0.32
CA ILE A 15 7.80 -23.17 0.58
C ILE A 15 7.21 -22.73 -0.76
N ASN A 16 6.12 -23.37 -1.19
CA ASN A 16 5.43 -22.97 -2.40
C ASN A 16 4.56 -21.73 -2.18
N ARG A 17 4.16 -21.04 -3.27
CA ARG A 17 3.36 -19.81 -3.22
C ARG A 17 2.06 -19.95 -2.42
N ARG A 18 1.45 -21.12 -2.41
CA ARG A 18 0.19 -21.40 -1.72
C ARG A 18 0.38 -21.50 -0.20
N ASP A 19 1.52 -22.02 0.26
CA ASP A 19 1.86 -22.12 1.68
C ASP A 19 2.33 -20.78 2.25
N PHE A 20 2.97 -19.95 1.44
CA PHE A 20 3.29 -18.57 1.79
C PHE A 20 2.03 -17.72 2.06
N PHE A 21 0.99 -17.85 1.22
CA PHE A 21 -0.28 -17.16 1.43
C PHE A 21 -1.05 -17.68 2.65
N LYS A 22 -0.96 -18.95 2.98
CA LYS A 22 -1.57 -19.52 4.21
C LYS A 22 -0.86 -19.04 5.47
N LEU A 23 0.46 -18.93 5.47
CA LEU A 23 1.22 -18.35 6.61
C LEU A 23 0.99 -16.86 6.76
N ALA A 24 0.86 -16.11 5.68
CA ALA A 24 0.55 -14.68 5.72
C ALA A 24 -0.89 -14.40 6.20
N GLY A 25 -1.84 -15.30 5.90
CA GLY A 25 -3.23 -15.20 6.34
C GLY A 25 -3.47 -15.55 7.81
N ALA A 26 -2.68 -16.46 8.38
CA ALA A 26 -2.83 -16.89 9.76
C ALA A 26 -2.25 -15.92 10.80
N GLY A 27 -1.36 -15.00 10.38
CA GLY A 27 -0.73 -14.02 11.28
C GLY A 27 -1.57 -12.76 11.54
N THR A 28 -2.66 -12.54 10.81
CA THR A 28 -3.43 -11.28 10.86
C THR A 28 -4.65 -11.31 11.78
N LEU A 29 -5.03 -12.46 12.33
CA LEU A 29 -6.18 -12.57 13.23
C LEU A 29 -5.88 -12.31 14.71
N ALA A 30 -4.60 -12.18 15.10
CA ALA A 30 -4.23 -11.98 16.51
C ALA A 30 -4.04 -10.51 16.92
N SER A 31 -4.00 -9.56 15.98
CA SER A 31 -3.67 -8.16 16.28
C SER A 31 -4.88 -7.20 16.32
N ALA A 32 -6.06 -7.62 15.87
CA ALA A 32 -7.26 -6.78 15.91
C ALA A 32 -8.09 -6.93 17.21
N ALA A 33 -7.84 -7.98 18.00
CA ALA A 33 -8.60 -8.24 19.25
C ALA A 33 -8.10 -7.47 20.49
N ALA A 34 -7.03 -6.70 20.37
CA ALA A 34 -6.44 -5.98 21.50
C ALA A 34 -7.02 -4.57 21.75
N LEU A 35 -7.99 -4.11 20.96
CA LEU A 35 -8.56 -2.77 21.10
C LEU A 35 -9.98 -2.74 21.70
N TYR A 36 -10.60 -3.88 21.98
CA TYR A 36 -11.89 -3.92 22.68
C TYR A 36 -11.74 -4.60 24.05
N GLY A 37 -11.58 -3.77 25.07
CA GLY A 37 -11.69 -4.18 26.47
C GLY A 37 -13.14 -4.51 26.83
N CYS A 38 -13.50 -5.80 26.89
CA CYS A 38 -14.68 -6.24 27.61
C CYS A 38 -14.29 -6.88 28.95
N SER A 39 -14.86 -6.33 30.01
CA SER A 39 -14.82 -6.75 31.39
C SER A 39 -15.14 -8.24 31.56
N GLY A 40 -14.21 -9.03 32.12
CA GLY A 40 -14.42 -10.38 32.58
C GLY A 40 -13.19 -10.85 33.37
N LYS A 41 -13.31 -10.95 34.69
CA LYS A 41 -12.28 -11.43 35.62
C LYS A 41 -11.82 -12.84 35.28
N ASN A 42 -10.50 -13.09 35.13
CA ASN A 42 -9.72 -14.06 35.91
C ASN A 42 -8.27 -14.18 35.42
N ASN A 43 -7.39 -13.92 36.38
CA ASN A 43 -6.05 -14.42 36.68
C ASN A 43 -4.94 -14.56 35.63
N SER A 44 -3.92 -13.71 35.85
CA SER A 44 -2.47 -13.95 35.88
C SER A 44 -1.76 -14.38 34.60
N SER A 45 -1.24 -13.39 33.92
CA SER A 45 0.18 -13.26 33.53
C SER A 45 0.45 -11.79 33.19
N ASP A 46 1.29 -11.16 34.00
CA ASP A 46 1.68 -9.75 33.85
C ASP A 46 2.44 -9.54 32.55
N SER A 47 1.74 -9.03 31.54
CA SER A 47 2.35 -8.25 30.49
C SER A 47 1.91 -6.81 30.72
N GLU A 48 2.81 -5.96 31.21
CA GLU A 48 2.65 -4.51 31.19
C GLU A 48 2.36 -4.04 29.77
N SER A 49 1.10 -4.00 29.39
CA SER A 49 0.65 -3.07 28.35
C SER A 49 0.73 -1.70 28.99
N ALA A 50 1.84 -0.99 28.78
CA ALA A 50 1.90 0.42 29.04
C ALA A 50 0.65 1.03 28.41
N ALA A 51 -0.26 1.54 29.21
CA ALA A 51 -1.46 2.22 28.73
C ALA A 51 -0.96 3.35 27.84
N LEU A 52 -1.10 3.17 26.52
CA LEU A 52 -0.91 4.27 25.58
C LEU A 52 -1.92 5.33 25.99
N GLY A 53 -1.44 6.47 26.47
CA GLY A 53 -2.31 7.60 26.80
C GLY A 53 -3.18 7.97 25.60
N GLU A 54 -4.21 8.74 25.84
CA GLU A 54 -5.11 9.21 24.76
C GLU A 54 -4.29 9.80 23.60
N ILE A 55 -4.52 9.28 22.38
CA ILE A 55 -3.79 9.74 21.20
C ILE A 55 -4.26 11.15 20.85
N PRO A 56 -3.33 12.15 20.77
CA PRO A 56 -3.71 13.52 20.51
C PRO A 56 -4.35 13.69 19.12
N THR A 57 -5.39 14.49 19.01
CA THR A 57 -6.07 14.82 17.75
C THR A 57 -5.43 16.00 17.01
N ASP A 58 -4.54 16.76 17.67
CA ASP A 58 -3.93 18.02 17.19
C ASP A 58 -2.44 17.89 16.82
N LYS A 59 -1.87 16.69 16.84
CA LYS A 59 -0.42 16.45 16.65
C LYS A 59 -0.03 15.97 15.26
N MET A 60 -0.98 15.85 14.32
CA MET A 60 -0.66 15.42 12.96
C MET A 60 0.29 16.41 12.27
N VAL A 61 1.36 15.88 11.72
CA VAL A 61 2.30 16.63 10.89
C VAL A 61 1.87 16.58 9.43
N TYR A 62 1.94 17.71 8.74
CA TYR A 62 1.58 17.81 7.33
C TYR A 62 2.78 18.22 6.49
N ARG A 63 2.75 17.86 5.21
CA ARG A 63 3.68 18.34 4.18
C ARG A 63 2.88 18.93 3.04
N THR A 64 3.41 19.98 2.46
CA THR A 64 2.82 20.59 1.27
C THR A 64 3.47 19.99 0.03
N ASN A 65 2.65 19.48 -0.87
CA ASN A 65 3.11 19.08 -2.20
C ASN A 65 3.58 20.33 -2.94
N PRO A 66 4.84 20.44 -3.36
CA PRO A 66 5.36 21.67 -3.97
C PRO A 66 4.75 21.94 -5.35
N THR A 67 4.22 20.93 -6.03
CA THR A 67 3.64 21.07 -7.37
C THR A 67 2.20 21.56 -7.31
N THR A 68 1.39 21.05 -6.36
CA THR A 68 -0.06 21.29 -6.34
C THR A 68 -0.50 22.18 -5.18
N GLY A 69 0.34 22.38 -4.18
CA GLY A 69 -0.02 23.08 -2.94
C GLY A 69 -0.85 22.24 -1.96
N ASP A 70 -1.14 20.97 -2.27
CA ASP A 70 -1.90 20.10 -1.39
C ASP A 70 -1.19 19.92 -0.04
N ARG A 71 -1.88 20.20 1.04
CA ARG A 71 -1.37 20.01 2.41
C ARG A 71 -1.77 18.62 2.92
N VAL A 72 -0.89 17.63 2.71
CA VAL A 72 -1.12 16.21 2.98
C VAL A 72 -0.57 15.81 4.35
N SER A 73 -1.30 15.00 5.11
CA SER A 73 -0.82 14.44 6.37
C SER A 73 0.39 13.52 6.13
N LEU A 74 1.40 13.62 7.00
CA LEU A 74 2.61 12.79 6.89
C LEU A 74 2.28 11.29 6.99
N LEU A 75 1.25 10.94 7.76
CA LEU A 75 0.69 9.60 7.82
C LEU A 75 -0.52 9.51 6.87
N GLY A 76 -0.41 8.66 5.84
CA GLY A 76 -1.53 8.27 4.99
C GLY A 76 -2.14 6.94 5.46
N TYR A 77 -3.42 6.74 5.17
CA TYR A 77 -4.13 5.51 5.49
C TYR A 77 -4.18 4.55 4.28
N GLY A 78 -3.55 3.39 4.39
CA GLY A 78 -3.57 2.35 3.37
C GLY A 78 -4.80 1.45 3.49
N CYS A 79 -5.65 1.43 2.46
CA CYS A 79 -6.92 0.70 2.43
C CYS A 79 -6.80 -0.75 1.90
N MET A 80 -5.60 -1.28 1.83
CA MET A 80 -5.33 -2.63 1.27
C MET A 80 -5.83 -3.77 2.16
N ARG A 81 -6.01 -3.53 3.46
CA ARG A 81 -6.32 -4.56 4.46
C ARG A 81 -7.52 -4.16 5.32
N TRP A 82 -8.65 -3.84 4.66
CA TRP A 82 -9.88 -3.59 5.39
C TRP A 82 -10.33 -4.81 6.21
N PRO A 83 -10.94 -4.61 7.37
CA PRO A 83 -11.55 -5.69 8.14
C PRO A 83 -12.59 -6.45 7.30
N THR A 84 -12.55 -7.76 7.43
CA THR A 84 -13.53 -8.66 6.80
C THR A 84 -14.15 -9.57 7.86
N ARG A 85 -15.39 -10.00 7.61
CA ARG A 85 -16.10 -11.00 8.40
C ARG A 85 -16.62 -12.12 7.51
N LYS A 86 -16.94 -13.25 8.08
CA LYS A 86 -17.58 -14.34 7.35
C LYS A 86 -18.97 -13.91 6.89
N ARG A 87 -19.30 -14.22 5.64
CA ARG A 87 -20.66 -14.02 5.12
C ARG A 87 -21.65 -14.89 5.88
N ALA A 88 -22.89 -14.41 6.02
CA ALA A 88 -23.94 -15.12 6.72
C ALA A 88 -24.30 -16.49 6.08
N ASP A 89 -24.07 -16.64 4.77
CA ASP A 89 -24.26 -17.87 4.02
C ASP A 89 -23.06 -18.85 4.13
N GLY A 90 -21.99 -18.48 4.86
CA GLY A 90 -20.76 -19.25 5.01
C GLY A 90 -19.85 -19.29 3.79
N ASN A 91 -20.21 -18.63 2.68
CA ASN A 91 -19.49 -18.65 1.41
C ASN A 91 -18.50 -17.47 1.27
N GLY A 92 -17.36 -17.58 1.96
CA GLY A 92 -16.28 -16.60 1.85
C GLY A 92 -16.38 -15.46 2.85
N ASP A 93 -15.61 -14.40 2.56
CA ASP A 93 -15.52 -13.22 3.40
C ASP A 93 -16.20 -12.02 2.71
N GLU A 94 -16.72 -11.12 3.51
CA GLU A 94 -17.23 -9.81 3.09
C GLU A 94 -16.57 -8.71 3.92
N ILE A 95 -16.60 -7.49 3.41
CA ILE A 95 -16.12 -6.33 4.18
C ILE A 95 -16.99 -6.14 5.43
N ASP A 96 -16.34 -5.92 6.56
CA ASP A 96 -16.97 -5.36 7.74
C ASP A 96 -17.06 -3.84 7.59
N GLN A 97 -18.14 -3.37 6.95
CA GLN A 97 -18.30 -1.96 6.60
C GLN A 97 -18.38 -1.06 7.85
N GLU A 98 -18.94 -1.56 8.96
CA GLU A 98 -19.02 -0.79 10.20
C GLU A 98 -17.63 -0.55 10.78
N ALA A 99 -16.81 -1.58 10.86
CA ALA A 99 -15.42 -1.45 11.30
C ALA A 99 -14.60 -0.55 10.34
N VAL A 100 -14.83 -0.60 9.03
CA VAL A 100 -14.18 0.33 8.07
C VAL A 100 -14.59 1.78 8.34
N ASN A 101 -15.89 2.01 8.60
CA ASN A 101 -16.39 3.35 8.91
C ASN A 101 -15.73 3.91 10.17
N GLU A 102 -15.67 3.12 11.25
CA GLU A 102 -15.03 3.51 12.52
C GLU A 102 -13.54 3.85 12.33
N LEU A 103 -12.82 3.03 11.56
CA LEU A 103 -11.39 3.25 11.27
C LEU A 103 -11.15 4.55 10.50
N ILE A 104 -11.99 4.87 9.52
CA ILE A 104 -11.89 6.12 8.75
C ILE A 104 -12.27 7.32 9.62
N ASP A 105 -13.35 7.22 10.40
CA ASP A 105 -13.76 8.28 11.31
C ASP A 105 -12.64 8.60 12.32
N TYR A 106 -12.05 7.56 12.89
CA TYR A 106 -10.92 7.70 13.81
C TYR A 106 -9.71 8.35 13.13
N ALA A 107 -9.34 7.89 11.93
CA ALA A 107 -8.21 8.43 11.19
C ALA A 107 -8.39 9.93 10.89
N ILE A 108 -9.57 10.33 10.40
CA ILE A 108 -9.89 11.74 10.10
C ILE A 108 -9.90 12.59 11.38
N ALA A 109 -10.49 12.10 12.47
CA ALA A 109 -10.50 12.78 13.77
C ALA A 109 -9.09 13.05 14.30
N HIS A 110 -8.10 12.21 13.93
CA HIS A 110 -6.69 12.37 14.30
C HIS A 110 -5.84 13.04 13.22
N GLY A 111 -6.48 13.68 12.24
CA GLY A 111 -5.82 14.53 11.25
C GLY A 111 -5.25 13.80 10.03
N VAL A 112 -5.51 12.50 9.85
CA VAL A 112 -5.19 11.82 8.61
C VAL A 112 -6.12 12.33 7.52
N ASN A 113 -5.53 12.78 6.40
CA ASN A 113 -6.30 13.29 5.27
C ASN A 113 -5.90 12.67 3.93
N TYR A 114 -5.13 11.58 3.89
CA TYR A 114 -4.74 10.87 2.67
C TYR A 114 -5.12 9.40 2.79
N PHE A 115 -5.98 8.92 1.89
CA PHE A 115 -6.48 7.54 1.86
C PHE A 115 -6.12 6.88 0.54
N ASP A 116 -5.39 5.76 0.60
CA ASP A 116 -4.85 5.06 -0.56
C ASP A 116 -5.54 3.71 -0.75
N THR A 117 -6.27 3.56 -1.84
CA THR A 117 -6.96 2.32 -2.22
C THR A 117 -6.56 1.83 -3.61
N SER A 118 -7.26 0.81 -4.10
CA SER A 118 -7.07 0.24 -5.44
C SER A 118 -8.22 -0.73 -5.79
N PRO A 119 -8.61 -0.85 -7.06
CA PRO A 119 -9.56 -1.88 -7.50
C PRO A 119 -9.04 -3.32 -7.31
N ALA A 120 -7.73 -3.51 -7.07
CA ALA A 120 -7.15 -4.82 -6.79
C ALA A 120 -7.14 -5.20 -5.30
N TYR A 121 -7.47 -4.28 -4.39
CA TYR A 121 -7.38 -4.52 -2.95
C TYR A 121 -8.61 -5.25 -2.41
N VAL A 122 -8.38 -6.11 -1.42
CA VAL A 122 -9.42 -6.92 -0.76
C VAL A 122 -10.35 -7.59 -1.80
N GLN A 123 -9.74 -8.29 -2.78
CA GLN A 123 -10.46 -8.99 -3.85
C GLN A 123 -11.43 -8.09 -4.64
N GLY A 124 -11.10 -6.82 -4.80
CA GLY A 124 -11.91 -5.84 -5.54
C GLY A 124 -12.94 -5.08 -4.70
N MET A 125 -13.01 -5.33 -3.39
CA MET A 125 -14.02 -4.73 -2.52
C MET A 125 -13.57 -3.40 -1.87
N SER A 126 -12.27 -3.07 -1.93
CA SER A 126 -11.71 -1.95 -1.16
C SER A 126 -12.24 -0.58 -1.58
N GLU A 127 -12.34 -0.30 -2.90
CA GLU A 127 -12.81 1.01 -3.38
C GLU A 127 -14.23 1.32 -2.90
N ARG A 128 -15.14 0.35 -3.03
CA ARG A 128 -16.51 0.51 -2.57
C ARG A 128 -16.61 0.76 -1.07
N ALA A 129 -15.89 -0.02 -0.27
CA ALA A 129 -15.88 0.13 1.18
C ALA A 129 -15.31 1.49 1.61
N THR A 130 -14.21 1.90 0.97
CA THR A 130 -13.59 3.21 1.17
C THR A 130 -14.53 4.34 0.77
N GLY A 131 -15.18 4.25 -0.38
CA GLY A 131 -16.13 5.24 -0.88
C GLY A 131 -17.34 5.42 0.06
N ILE A 132 -17.93 4.33 0.53
CA ILE A 132 -19.05 4.36 1.50
C ILE A 132 -18.64 5.09 2.78
N ALA A 133 -17.45 4.78 3.31
CA ALA A 133 -16.99 5.37 4.56
C ALA A 133 -16.61 6.85 4.39
N LEU A 134 -15.87 7.20 3.35
CA LEU A 134 -15.44 8.58 3.09
C LEU A 134 -16.59 9.52 2.72
N LYS A 135 -17.65 9.03 2.07
CA LYS A 135 -18.83 9.83 1.74
C LYS A 135 -19.54 10.43 2.97
N ARG A 136 -19.29 9.91 4.16
CA ARG A 136 -19.79 10.42 5.44
C ARG A 136 -19.10 11.71 5.88
N HIS A 137 -18.00 12.07 5.22
CA HIS A 137 -17.19 13.26 5.52
C HIS A 137 -17.23 14.26 4.37
N PRO A 138 -17.06 15.57 4.66
CA PRO A 138 -16.94 16.58 3.61
C PRO A 138 -15.77 16.26 2.67
N ARG A 139 -16.00 16.33 1.36
CA ARG A 139 -15.05 15.91 0.33
C ARG A 139 -13.70 16.65 0.39
N GLU A 140 -13.71 17.90 0.82
CA GLU A 140 -12.53 18.76 0.99
C GLU A 140 -11.67 18.41 2.21
N LYS A 141 -12.12 17.52 3.08
CA LYS A 141 -11.37 17.09 4.26
C LYS A 141 -10.33 16.00 3.99
N PHE A 142 -10.35 15.42 2.80
CA PHE A 142 -9.44 14.32 2.47
C PHE A 142 -8.99 14.32 1.02
N PHE A 143 -7.83 13.75 0.80
CA PHE A 143 -7.28 13.37 -0.48
C PHE A 143 -7.49 11.87 -0.70
N LEU A 144 -8.01 11.50 -1.87
CA LEU A 144 -8.29 10.12 -2.23
C LEU A 144 -7.34 9.67 -3.33
N ALA A 145 -6.61 8.60 -3.05
CA ALA A 145 -5.73 7.94 -4.01
C ALA A 145 -6.31 6.58 -4.43
N THR A 146 -6.32 6.32 -5.73
CA THR A 146 -6.58 4.99 -6.29
C THR A 146 -5.68 4.70 -7.49
N LYS A 147 -5.80 3.52 -8.09
CA LYS A 147 -4.84 3.02 -9.06
C LYS A 147 -5.52 2.35 -10.25
N LEU A 148 -4.93 2.47 -11.43
CA LEU A 148 -5.33 1.64 -12.58
C LEU A 148 -4.62 0.28 -12.48
N SER A 149 -5.33 -0.76 -12.06
CA SER A 149 -4.79 -2.07 -11.67
C SER A 149 -5.02 -3.15 -12.73
N ASN A 150 -4.84 -2.82 -13.99
CA ASN A 150 -5.02 -3.71 -15.15
C ASN A 150 -3.86 -4.74 -15.26
N PHE A 151 -3.73 -5.63 -14.28
CA PHE A 151 -2.63 -6.61 -14.20
C PHE A 151 -2.80 -7.83 -15.09
N SER A 152 -4.05 -8.24 -15.32
CA SER A 152 -4.35 -9.43 -16.14
C SER A 152 -4.31 -9.07 -17.63
N PRO A 153 -3.77 -9.94 -18.50
CA PRO A 153 -3.84 -9.75 -19.95
C PRO A 153 -5.25 -9.44 -20.46
N SER A 154 -6.28 -10.02 -19.84
CA SER A 154 -7.70 -9.73 -20.18
C SER A 154 -8.11 -8.29 -19.89
N THR A 155 -7.37 -7.55 -19.08
CA THR A 155 -7.66 -6.15 -18.75
C THR A 155 -6.72 -5.15 -19.44
N HIS A 156 -5.82 -5.62 -20.32
CA HIS A 156 -4.87 -4.75 -21.04
C HIS A 156 -5.52 -3.99 -22.18
N SER A 157 -6.67 -4.44 -22.72
CA SER A 157 -7.34 -3.67 -23.76
C SER A 157 -7.72 -2.28 -23.25
N ARG A 158 -7.80 -1.32 -24.20
CA ARG A 158 -8.25 0.04 -23.89
C ARG A 158 -9.64 0.04 -23.27
N GLU A 159 -10.55 -0.76 -23.81
CA GLU A 159 -11.94 -0.87 -23.36
C GLU A 159 -12.01 -1.32 -21.90
N GLU A 160 -11.35 -2.41 -21.53
CA GLU A 160 -11.34 -2.96 -20.18
C GLU A 160 -10.65 -2.02 -19.19
N SER A 161 -9.55 -1.39 -19.61
CA SER A 161 -8.84 -0.39 -18.78
C SER A 161 -9.71 0.84 -18.53
N LEU A 162 -10.46 1.34 -19.54
CA LEU A 162 -11.42 2.42 -19.37
C LEU A 162 -12.59 2.01 -18.47
N ALA A 163 -13.11 0.80 -18.65
CA ALA A 163 -14.17 0.28 -17.78
C ALA A 163 -13.75 0.21 -16.32
N MET A 164 -12.50 -0.21 -16.05
CA MET A 164 -11.89 -0.20 -14.70
C MET A 164 -11.76 1.23 -14.16
N TYR A 165 -11.22 2.16 -14.95
CA TYR A 165 -11.10 3.57 -14.59
C TYR A 165 -12.46 4.18 -14.18
N HIS A 166 -13.48 4.04 -15.02
CA HIS A 166 -14.82 4.57 -14.72
C HIS A 166 -15.51 3.85 -13.55
N ARG A 167 -15.22 2.56 -13.35
CA ARG A 167 -15.70 1.82 -12.18
C ARG A 167 -15.17 2.39 -10.90
N SER A 168 -13.88 2.78 -10.83
CA SER A 168 -13.29 3.37 -9.64
C SER A 168 -14.06 4.61 -9.17
N PHE A 169 -14.47 5.50 -10.07
CA PHE A 169 -15.30 6.67 -9.71
C PHE A 169 -16.66 6.26 -9.11
N ARG A 170 -17.32 5.25 -9.70
CA ARG A 170 -18.61 4.75 -9.18
C ARG A 170 -18.48 4.09 -7.81
N GLU A 171 -17.48 3.23 -7.65
CA GLU A 171 -17.26 2.53 -6.37
C GLU A 171 -16.83 3.50 -5.26
N LEU A 172 -15.99 4.46 -5.57
CA LEU A 172 -15.53 5.50 -4.64
C LEU A 172 -16.57 6.61 -4.42
N GLN A 173 -17.60 6.71 -5.27
CA GLN A 173 -18.69 7.71 -5.21
C GLN A 173 -18.17 9.15 -5.27
N VAL A 174 -17.24 9.44 -6.19
CA VAL A 174 -16.60 10.74 -6.36
C VAL A 174 -16.63 11.22 -7.80
N ASP A 175 -16.58 12.55 -8.01
CA ASP A 175 -16.52 13.17 -9.32
C ASP A 175 -15.08 13.42 -9.79
N TYR A 176 -14.12 13.44 -8.88
CA TYR A 176 -12.69 13.58 -9.15
C TYR A 176 -11.86 12.73 -8.19
N ILE A 177 -10.68 12.34 -8.66
CA ILE A 177 -9.66 11.61 -7.88
C ILE A 177 -8.51 12.54 -7.63
N ASP A 178 -8.06 12.67 -6.36
CA ASP A 178 -6.94 13.55 -6.03
C ASP A 178 -5.60 12.99 -6.51
N TYR A 179 -5.38 11.68 -6.36
CA TYR A 179 -4.14 11.00 -6.72
C TYR A 179 -4.42 9.70 -7.47
N LEU A 180 -4.13 9.66 -8.77
CA LEU A 180 -4.25 8.42 -9.55
C LEU A 180 -2.87 7.86 -9.87
N LEU A 181 -2.71 6.54 -9.71
CA LEU A 181 -1.46 5.85 -9.97
C LEU A 181 -1.58 4.82 -11.10
N LEU A 182 -0.58 4.76 -11.96
CA LEU A 182 -0.30 3.53 -12.71
C LEU A 182 0.17 2.48 -11.71
N HIS A 183 -0.53 1.35 -11.61
CA HIS A 183 -0.32 0.38 -10.52
C HIS A 183 0.79 -0.62 -10.82
N GLY A 184 1.78 -0.74 -9.91
CA GLY A 184 2.79 -1.78 -9.95
C GLY A 184 3.71 -1.69 -11.17
N ILE A 185 4.17 -0.50 -11.48
CA ILE A 185 5.14 -0.25 -12.56
C ILE A 185 6.44 -1.02 -12.27
N GLY A 186 6.99 -1.67 -13.31
CA GLY A 186 8.13 -2.56 -13.20
C GLY A 186 7.76 -4.05 -13.07
N MET A 187 6.54 -4.38 -12.66
CA MET A 187 6.04 -5.75 -12.68
C MET A 187 5.81 -6.17 -14.14
N GLY A 188 6.51 -7.23 -14.58
CA GLY A 188 6.47 -7.70 -15.96
C GLY A 188 7.34 -6.90 -16.94
N GLY A 189 8.16 -5.97 -16.44
CA GLY A 189 9.14 -5.23 -17.24
C GLY A 189 8.52 -4.25 -18.25
N MET A 190 9.31 -3.90 -19.27
CA MET A 190 8.90 -2.97 -20.33
C MET A 190 7.72 -3.50 -21.15
N GLU A 191 7.64 -4.79 -21.41
CA GLU A 191 6.53 -5.39 -22.15
C GLU A 191 5.18 -5.14 -21.45
N ALA A 192 5.13 -5.32 -20.13
CA ALA A 192 3.94 -5.02 -19.35
C ALA A 192 3.62 -3.52 -19.32
N LEU A 193 4.62 -2.63 -19.28
CA LEU A 193 4.38 -1.20 -19.39
C LEU A 193 3.72 -0.86 -20.74
N HIS A 194 4.25 -1.40 -21.83
CA HIS A 194 3.72 -1.21 -23.17
C HIS A 194 2.27 -1.69 -23.28
N SER A 195 2.01 -2.96 -22.98
CA SER A 195 0.68 -3.57 -23.13
C SER A 195 -0.38 -2.92 -22.23
N ARG A 196 -0.01 -2.49 -21.01
CA ARG A 196 -0.94 -1.95 -20.02
C ARG A 196 -1.25 -0.47 -20.19
N TYR A 197 -0.31 0.31 -20.72
CA TYR A 197 -0.42 1.77 -20.68
C TYR A 197 -0.04 2.50 -21.95
N LEU A 198 1.00 2.05 -22.68
CA LEU A 198 1.52 2.79 -23.84
C LEU A 198 0.76 2.41 -25.11
N ASP A 199 0.81 1.13 -25.50
CA ASP A 199 0.29 0.67 -26.79
C ASP A 199 -1.26 0.74 -26.88
N ASN A 200 -1.94 0.63 -25.73
CA ASN A 200 -3.38 0.78 -25.64
C ASN A 200 -3.84 2.25 -25.48
N GLY A 201 -2.90 3.21 -25.44
CA GLY A 201 -3.17 4.64 -25.32
C GLY A 201 -3.79 5.06 -23.97
N MET A 202 -3.67 4.23 -22.92
CA MET A 202 -4.19 4.58 -21.60
C MET A 202 -3.42 5.69 -20.93
N LEU A 203 -2.09 5.75 -21.11
CA LEU A 203 -1.30 6.85 -20.55
C LEU A 203 -1.75 8.21 -21.12
N ASP A 204 -1.93 8.30 -22.43
CA ASP A 204 -2.41 9.52 -23.09
C ASP A 204 -3.82 9.92 -22.61
N PHE A 205 -4.68 8.92 -22.39
CA PHE A 205 -6.02 9.16 -21.82
C PHE A 205 -5.91 9.74 -20.42
N LEU A 206 -5.10 9.16 -19.55
CA LEU A 206 -4.95 9.62 -18.15
C LEU A 206 -4.33 11.03 -18.07
N LEU A 207 -3.41 11.38 -18.98
CA LEU A 207 -2.90 12.74 -19.09
C LEU A 207 -4.00 13.75 -19.42
N LYS A 208 -4.88 13.41 -20.38
CA LYS A 208 -6.05 14.23 -20.71
C LYS A 208 -7.07 14.33 -19.57
N GLU A 209 -7.26 13.27 -18.79
CA GLU A 209 -8.10 13.30 -17.59
C GLU A 209 -7.52 14.22 -16.50
N ARG A 210 -6.19 14.28 -16.39
CA ARG A 210 -5.51 15.24 -15.52
C ARG A 210 -5.70 16.69 -16.01
N GLU A 211 -5.52 16.95 -17.29
CA GLU A 211 -5.78 18.28 -17.89
C GLU A 211 -7.22 18.72 -17.69
N ALA A 212 -8.18 17.78 -17.77
CA ALA A 212 -9.59 18.03 -17.52
C ALA A 212 -9.99 18.17 -16.04
N GLY A 213 -9.05 17.95 -15.11
CA GLY A 213 -9.26 18.06 -13.67
C GLY A 213 -10.01 16.90 -13.03
N ARG A 214 -10.31 15.81 -13.75
CA ARG A 214 -10.88 14.59 -13.18
C ARG A 214 -9.85 13.80 -12.37
N ILE A 215 -8.59 13.93 -12.73
CA ILE A 215 -7.43 13.50 -11.94
C ILE A 215 -6.67 14.76 -11.56
N ARG A 216 -6.42 15.00 -10.28
CA ARG A 216 -5.66 16.17 -9.83
C ARG A 216 -4.15 15.96 -9.89
N ASN A 217 -3.72 14.76 -9.50
CA ASN A 217 -2.33 14.34 -9.50
C ASN A 217 -2.20 12.98 -10.17
N LEU A 218 -1.34 12.85 -11.18
CA LEU A 218 -1.03 11.59 -11.86
C LEU A 218 0.38 11.12 -11.51
N GLY A 219 0.49 9.89 -11.07
CA GLY A 219 1.76 9.28 -10.70
C GLY A 219 1.78 7.78 -10.97
N PHE A 220 2.71 7.08 -10.36
CA PHE A 220 2.77 5.63 -10.44
C PHE A 220 3.31 5.01 -9.14
N SER A 221 2.93 3.76 -8.86
CA SER A 221 3.55 2.94 -7.83
C SER A 221 4.56 2.00 -8.46
N TYR A 222 5.75 1.92 -7.88
CA TYR A 222 6.84 1.15 -8.45
C TYR A 222 7.08 -0.16 -7.68
N HIS A 223 7.21 -1.27 -8.45
CA HIS A 223 7.66 -2.57 -7.98
C HIS A 223 8.37 -3.33 -9.12
N GLY A 224 9.61 -3.76 -8.93
CA GLY A 224 10.26 -4.73 -9.82
C GLY A 224 11.35 -4.16 -10.72
N ASP A 225 11.19 -4.22 -12.05
CA ASP A 225 12.27 -3.89 -12.99
C ASP A 225 12.61 -2.39 -12.98
N ILE A 226 13.84 -2.10 -12.58
CA ILE A 226 14.37 -0.73 -12.48
C ILE A 226 14.41 0.00 -13.84
N LYS A 227 14.57 -0.74 -14.93
CA LYS A 227 14.59 -0.13 -16.28
C LYS A 227 13.28 0.59 -16.60
N VAL A 228 12.16 0.07 -16.09
CA VAL A 228 10.85 0.70 -16.29
C VAL A 228 10.72 1.98 -15.48
N PHE A 229 11.23 1.98 -14.24
CA PHE A 229 11.29 3.18 -13.41
C PHE A 229 12.13 4.27 -14.07
N ASP A 230 13.36 3.94 -14.48
CA ASP A 230 14.27 4.87 -15.11
C ASP A 230 13.69 5.41 -16.42
N TYR A 231 13.04 4.56 -17.23
CA TYR A 231 12.36 4.97 -18.45
C TYR A 231 11.27 6.01 -18.18
N LEU A 232 10.38 5.78 -17.21
CA LEU A 232 9.33 6.74 -16.89
C LEU A 232 9.88 8.04 -16.30
N LEU A 233 10.94 7.96 -15.50
CA LEU A 233 11.60 9.16 -14.98
C LEU A 233 12.34 9.95 -16.07
N SER A 234 12.93 9.29 -17.08
CA SER A 234 13.57 9.97 -18.21
C SER A 234 12.57 10.79 -19.04
N ARG A 235 11.29 10.43 -18.98
CA ARG A 235 10.20 11.16 -19.64
C ARG A 235 9.49 12.17 -18.74
N HIS A 236 10.06 12.48 -17.56
CA HIS A 236 9.38 13.37 -16.61
C HIS A 236 9.12 14.78 -17.20
N ASP A 237 10.02 15.31 -18.01
CA ASP A 237 9.84 16.63 -18.64
C ASP A 237 8.63 16.70 -19.57
N GLU A 238 8.24 15.55 -20.16
CA GLU A 238 7.06 15.41 -21.01
C GLU A 238 5.84 15.06 -20.16
N LEU A 239 5.94 14.01 -19.31
CA LEU A 239 4.79 13.42 -18.61
C LEU A 239 4.40 14.19 -17.34
N LYS A 240 5.35 14.96 -16.77
CA LYS A 240 5.12 15.78 -15.56
C LYS A 240 4.50 14.97 -14.43
N TRP A 241 5.20 13.93 -13.99
CA TRP A 241 4.74 13.13 -12.84
C TRP A 241 4.58 14.00 -11.59
N ASP A 242 3.38 14.04 -11.02
CA ASP A 242 3.07 14.85 -9.85
C ASP A 242 3.59 14.20 -8.56
N PHE A 243 3.77 12.88 -8.56
CA PHE A 243 4.32 12.10 -7.45
C PHE A 243 4.68 10.68 -7.90
N VAL A 244 5.47 9.97 -7.09
CA VAL A 244 5.75 8.53 -7.28
C VAL A 244 5.68 7.82 -5.94
N GLN A 245 5.01 6.66 -5.91
CA GLN A 245 4.90 5.82 -4.73
C GLN A 245 5.97 4.73 -4.77
N ILE A 246 6.84 4.70 -3.76
CA ILE A 246 7.93 3.75 -3.64
C ILE A 246 7.89 3.01 -2.30
N GLN A 247 8.34 1.75 -2.29
CA GLN A 247 8.58 1.01 -1.07
C GLN A 247 9.82 1.56 -0.38
N LEU A 248 9.69 2.00 0.87
CA LEU A 248 10.80 2.53 1.65
C LEU A 248 10.61 2.25 3.14
N ASN A 249 11.59 1.60 3.72
CA ASN A 249 11.80 1.45 5.15
C ASN A 249 13.30 1.27 5.39
N TYR A 250 13.72 1.14 6.64
CA TYR A 250 15.15 1.09 6.94
C TYR A 250 15.87 -0.19 6.45
N VAL A 251 15.14 -1.27 6.14
CA VAL A 251 15.70 -2.47 5.49
C VAL A 251 15.82 -2.23 3.99
N ASP A 252 14.74 -1.79 3.34
CA ASP A 252 14.71 -1.55 1.89
C ASP A 252 15.63 -0.40 1.47
N TRP A 253 16.10 0.43 2.40
CA TRP A 253 17.00 1.54 2.09
C TRP A 253 18.25 1.08 1.32
N LYS A 254 18.92 0.03 1.80
CA LYS A 254 20.15 -0.54 1.20
C LYS A 254 20.16 -2.06 1.07
N HIS A 255 19.10 -2.72 1.47
CA HIS A 255 19.01 -4.18 1.55
C HIS A 255 17.69 -4.72 0.97
N ALA A 256 17.11 -4.00 -0.01
CA ALA A 256 15.82 -4.35 -0.58
C ALA A 256 15.82 -5.74 -1.23
N LYS A 257 16.93 -6.15 -1.85
CA LYS A 257 17.08 -7.47 -2.48
C LYS A 257 17.11 -8.63 -1.49
N GLU A 258 17.47 -8.39 -0.23
CA GLU A 258 17.41 -9.40 0.84
C GLU A 258 15.95 -9.72 1.22
N VAL A 259 15.05 -8.77 1.04
CA VAL A 259 13.61 -8.94 1.25
C VAL A 259 12.95 -9.62 0.05
N ASN A 260 13.24 -9.13 -1.14
CA ASN A 260 12.77 -9.68 -2.41
C ASN A 260 13.80 -9.35 -3.51
N THR A 261 14.28 -10.37 -4.21
CA THR A 261 15.31 -10.24 -5.25
C THR A 261 14.94 -9.28 -6.40
N ARG A 262 13.66 -8.96 -6.55
CA ARG A 262 13.16 -8.01 -7.56
C ARG A 262 13.12 -6.57 -7.06
N ASN A 263 13.30 -6.34 -5.77
CA ASN A 263 13.28 -4.99 -5.20
C ASN A 263 14.57 -4.24 -5.57
N THR A 264 14.45 -2.94 -5.69
CA THR A 264 15.57 -2.00 -5.82
C THR A 264 15.73 -1.22 -4.53
N ASP A 265 16.96 -0.94 -4.13
CA ASP A 265 17.25 -0.17 -2.92
C ASP A 265 16.56 1.20 -2.96
N ALA A 266 15.88 1.52 -1.87
CA ALA A 266 15.10 2.75 -1.78
C ALA A 266 15.99 4.01 -1.80
N GLU A 267 17.26 3.91 -1.42
CA GLU A 267 18.25 4.99 -1.54
C GLU A 267 18.37 5.46 -2.99
N TYR A 268 18.43 4.52 -3.94
CA TYR A 268 18.45 4.85 -5.37
C TYR A 268 17.13 5.48 -5.81
N LEU A 269 16.01 4.81 -5.54
CA LEU A 269 14.69 5.26 -5.97
C LEU A 269 14.38 6.67 -5.45
N TYR A 270 14.56 6.88 -4.16
CA TYR A 270 14.33 8.17 -3.52
C TYR A 270 15.28 9.24 -4.04
N GLY A 271 16.57 8.89 -4.23
CA GLY A 271 17.58 9.79 -4.79
C GLY A 271 17.22 10.29 -6.18
N GLU A 272 16.72 9.40 -7.06
CA GLU A 272 16.31 9.78 -8.43
C GLU A 272 15.06 10.68 -8.44
N LEU A 273 14.12 10.48 -7.50
CA LEU A 273 12.97 11.36 -7.34
C LEU A 273 13.38 12.75 -6.85
N VAL A 274 14.25 12.81 -5.84
CA VAL A 274 14.76 14.09 -5.29
C VAL A 274 15.50 14.91 -6.36
N LYS A 275 16.34 14.28 -7.18
CA LYS A 275 17.05 14.96 -8.29
C LYS A 275 16.11 15.67 -9.26
N ARG A 276 14.88 15.15 -9.43
CA ARG A 276 13.88 15.68 -10.36
C ARG A 276 12.80 16.53 -9.69
N GLY A 277 12.88 16.69 -8.36
CA GLY A 277 11.87 17.41 -7.59
C GLY A 277 10.50 16.70 -7.52
N ILE A 278 10.47 15.37 -7.76
CA ILE A 278 9.24 14.59 -7.75
C ILE A 278 8.94 14.16 -6.30
N PRO A 279 7.76 14.50 -5.74
CA PRO A 279 7.35 14.05 -4.41
C PRO A 279 7.25 12.52 -4.33
N ALA A 280 7.82 11.94 -3.26
CA ALA A 280 7.71 10.53 -2.96
C ALA A 280 6.57 10.26 -1.98
N VAL A 281 5.66 9.33 -2.32
CA VAL A 281 4.72 8.72 -1.39
C VAL A 281 5.30 7.37 -0.96
N ILE A 282 5.40 7.16 0.35
CA ILE A 282 6.06 5.96 0.89
C ILE A 282 5.01 4.88 1.16
N MET A 283 5.22 3.70 0.58
CA MET A 283 4.47 2.50 0.92
C MET A 283 5.34 1.51 1.71
N GLU A 284 4.68 0.64 2.47
CA GLU A 284 5.30 -0.38 3.32
C GLU A 284 6.36 0.13 4.31
N PRO A 285 6.15 1.27 4.99
CA PRO A 285 7.13 1.81 5.93
C PRO A 285 7.44 0.84 7.10
N LEU A 286 6.54 -0.10 7.36
CA LEU A 286 6.70 -1.16 8.36
C LEU A 286 6.82 -2.56 7.75
N LEU A 287 7.17 -2.66 6.45
CA LEU A 287 7.37 -3.91 5.72
C LEU A 287 6.20 -4.89 5.92
N GLY A 288 4.98 -4.42 5.65
CA GLY A 288 3.76 -5.21 5.86
C GLY A 288 3.48 -5.55 7.33
N GLY A 289 3.99 -4.77 8.27
CA GLY A 289 3.84 -4.97 9.72
C GLY A 289 5.00 -5.72 10.38
N ARG A 290 5.94 -6.30 9.62
CA ARG A 290 7.08 -7.05 10.18
C ARG A 290 8.04 -6.19 11.00
N LEU A 291 8.07 -4.88 10.75
CA LEU A 291 8.92 -3.93 11.47
C LEU A 291 8.19 -3.22 12.61
N SER A 292 6.91 -3.51 12.85
CA SER A 292 6.14 -2.94 13.96
C SER A 292 6.52 -3.55 15.32
N LYS A 293 7.02 -4.80 15.30
CA LYS A 293 7.49 -5.49 16.50
C LYS A 293 8.85 -6.14 16.21
N LEU A 294 9.90 -5.57 16.74
CA LEU A 294 11.24 -6.12 16.64
C LEU A 294 11.44 -7.22 17.68
N ASN A 295 12.28 -8.22 17.36
CA ASN A 295 12.65 -9.25 18.32
C ASN A 295 13.56 -8.69 19.44
N ASP A 296 13.66 -9.42 20.57
CA ASP A 296 14.37 -8.97 21.75
C ASP A 296 15.86 -8.68 21.48
N HIS A 297 16.49 -9.45 20.59
CA HIS A 297 17.88 -9.22 20.20
C HIS A 297 18.07 -7.85 19.51
N LEU A 298 17.21 -7.52 18.56
CA LEU A 298 17.24 -6.21 17.88
C LEU A 298 16.88 -5.07 18.84
N MET A 299 15.91 -5.29 19.73
CA MET A 299 15.54 -4.31 20.76
C MET A 299 16.71 -4.04 21.72
N ALA A 300 17.42 -5.07 22.15
CA ALA A 300 18.61 -4.91 22.99
C ALA A 300 19.71 -4.08 22.30
N ARG A 301 19.97 -4.34 21.02
CA ARG A 301 20.94 -3.55 20.22
C ARG A 301 20.51 -2.10 20.03
N LEU A 302 19.21 -1.85 19.82
CA LEU A 302 18.68 -0.48 19.75
C LEU A 302 18.86 0.27 21.06
N LYS A 303 18.53 -0.35 22.20
CA LYS A 303 18.73 0.22 23.55
C LYS A 303 20.21 0.53 23.85
N GLN A 304 21.13 -0.30 23.37
CA GLN A 304 22.57 -0.01 23.50
C GLN A 304 23.00 1.24 22.69
N ARG A 305 22.45 1.46 21.53
CA ARG A 305 22.77 2.61 20.66
C ARG A 305 22.00 3.89 21.00
N ARG A 306 20.83 3.75 21.59
CA ARG A 306 19.94 4.85 22.03
C ARG A 306 19.35 4.48 23.38
N PRO A 307 20.03 4.80 24.49
CA PRO A 307 19.62 4.38 25.84
C PRO A 307 18.37 5.11 26.38
N GLN A 308 17.66 5.90 25.58
CA GLN A 308 16.43 6.60 26.00
C GLN A 308 15.22 5.68 25.83
#